data_e440a0edc3627bfb56ecca9cbac74146
#
_entry.id   e440a0edc3627bfb56ecca9cbac74146
#
_cell.length_a   1.000
_cell.length_b   1.000
_cell.length_c   1.000
_cell.angle_alpha   90.00
_cell.angle_beta   90.00
_cell.angle_gamma   90.00
#
_symmetry.space_group_name_H-M   'P 1'
#
loop_
_entity.id
_entity.type
_entity.pdbx_description
1 polymer ?
#
loop_
_entity_poly.entity_id
_entity_poly.type
_entity_poly.pdbx_seq_one_letter_code
_entity_poly.pdbx_strand_id
1 'polypeptide(L)'
;MKQILSTLTKTMAAALAASTLSFAGPGLADGAAKFVGNITQSNNSPGPNDQFTKLWNQATAENGCKWGSIEGSRGNFNWAGCDAAYNWAKNNGGHFKFHALVWGSQYPNWLPNLSVDETKKAITAWFDAVQKRYPDLEMIDVVNEAIRGGNGNYHSGYNNTKIIQALGGDNGDYAFITTAFKMARDRWPNAILIYNDYNTIQWDVDGGINLVNTIKKNGAPIDGYGLQAHDLMTNGGNGGGTGGGGNCMSYSTFTSTMEKIHKQTNNIPIFISEYDVPSTDDGIQKQCVSEQFKYWMEDPHVAGITFWGYIYGQTWLDCNGKANGCSGLIKNGQDRTAMTWLKDYLSKNKGVNETGLPTGELTPVDPEPQLPFKGEAFAVPGKIQAEDFDIPGKGKNEDGTSNQSYGDDSENHGDSDYRKDTGVDLYKKSGDRIVVGYNQTGDWLEYTINVSEAGDYTFFAAVASANNTSSFQMSLDGNALTDKISVPKASSGEENYDDYNKVSANVTLPSGKHILRLDVTGDWFDIDYFTFVKGKDATDPEPIDNPVAITNVQFDNHGLQHYFVIDPMGVQLGVISGYGFEAAGEMLRESPRVVSSGVYYLKNRRTGQMQAVRVVR
;
A
#
# COMPACT_ATOMS: atom_id res chain seq x y z
N MET A 1 -3.31 55.64 -23.41
CA MET A 1 -3.00 54.82 -22.23
C MET A 1 -3.76 53.50 -22.16
N LYS A 2 -4.60 53.12 -23.14
CA LYS A 2 -5.31 51.80 -23.21
C LYS A 2 -4.71 50.81 -24.23
N GLN A 3 -3.68 51.19 -24.97
CA GLN A 3 -3.03 50.31 -25.96
C GLN A 3 -1.67 49.78 -25.54
N ILE A 4 -1.13 50.19 -24.39
CA ILE A 4 0.16 49.71 -23.87
C ILE A 4 -0.02 48.56 -22.86
N LEU A 5 -1.25 48.37 -22.29
CA LEU A 5 -1.54 47.30 -21.34
C LEU A 5 -1.93 45.95 -22.00
N SER A 6 -2.23 45.94 -23.32
CA SER A 6 -2.61 44.66 -24.01
C SER A 6 -1.42 43.89 -24.60
N THR A 7 -0.24 44.48 -24.65
CA THR A 7 0.97 43.86 -25.22
C THR A 7 1.84 43.22 -24.13
N LEU A 8 1.71 43.62 -22.86
CA LEU A 8 2.47 43.02 -21.76
C LEU A 8 1.83 41.72 -21.20
N THR A 9 0.52 41.52 -21.43
CA THR A 9 -0.17 40.28 -20.99
C THR A 9 -0.08 39.12 -21.96
N LYS A 10 0.37 39.35 -23.20
CA LYS A 10 0.58 38.27 -24.20
C LYS A 10 2.03 37.78 -24.28
N THR A 11 2.97 38.46 -23.66
CA THR A 11 4.40 38.05 -23.66
C THR A 11 4.79 37.32 -22.39
N MET A 12 3.93 37.26 -21.35
CA MET A 12 4.16 36.44 -20.15
C MET A 12 3.51 35.02 -20.19
N ALA A 13 2.64 34.76 -21.17
CA ALA A 13 2.02 33.45 -21.34
C ALA A 13 2.77 32.53 -22.32
N ALA A 14 3.86 32.99 -22.92
CA ALA A 14 4.65 32.21 -23.89
C ALA A 14 6.05 31.81 -23.39
N ALA A 15 6.36 32.04 -22.11
CA ALA A 15 7.67 31.74 -21.53
C ALA A 15 7.62 30.71 -20.37
N LEU A 16 6.49 30.01 -20.21
CA LEU A 16 6.36 28.89 -19.25
C LEU A 16 6.09 27.54 -19.93
N ALA A 17 6.35 27.46 -21.24
CA ALA A 17 6.35 26.19 -21.95
C ALA A 17 7.81 25.85 -22.29
N ALA A 18 8.25 24.69 -21.80
CA ALA A 18 9.50 24.00 -22.10
C ALA A 18 10.74 24.41 -21.28
N SER A 19 10.74 24.04 -20.01
CA SER A 19 11.93 23.39 -19.46
C SER A 19 11.51 22.02 -18.92
N THR A 20 11.22 21.09 -19.79
CA THR A 20 11.39 19.67 -19.48
C THR A 20 12.88 19.50 -19.25
N LEU A 21 13.32 19.62 -18.02
CA LEU A 21 14.57 19.06 -17.58
C LEU A 21 14.43 17.54 -17.79
N SER A 22 14.78 17.08 -19.00
CA SER A 22 15.12 15.71 -19.23
C SER A 22 16.31 15.41 -18.32
N PHE A 23 16.05 14.84 -17.15
CA PHE A 23 17.09 14.16 -16.39
C PHE A 23 17.39 12.87 -17.15
N ALA A 24 18.13 13.00 -18.25
CA ALA A 24 18.77 11.86 -18.87
C ALA A 24 19.81 11.37 -17.86
N GLY A 25 19.55 10.20 -17.25
CA GLY A 25 20.52 9.52 -16.41
C GLY A 25 21.78 9.16 -17.21
N PRO A 26 22.82 8.61 -16.55
CA PRO A 26 24.04 8.18 -17.22
C PRO A 26 23.75 7.15 -18.32
N GLY A 27 24.78 6.78 -19.12
CA GLY A 27 24.72 5.72 -20.09
C GLY A 27 24.65 6.16 -21.56
N LEU A 28 24.47 5.19 -22.45
CA LEU A 28 24.47 5.41 -23.90
C LEU A 28 23.29 6.25 -24.39
N ALA A 29 22.17 6.22 -23.64
CA ALA A 29 20.96 6.97 -23.98
C ALA A 29 20.94 8.40 -23.39
N ASP A 30 22.08 8.91 -22.95
CA ASP A 30 22.18 10.29 -22.46
C ASP A 30 21.67 11.29 -23.51
N GLY A 31 20.71 12.13 -23.10
CA GLY A 31 20.02 13.08 -23.97
C GLY A 31 19.05 12.45 -24.97
N ALA A 32 18.77 11.14 -24.93
CA ALA A 32 17.74 10.50 -25.74
C ALA A 32 16.33 10.84 -25.19
N ALA A 33 15.33 10.77 -26.09
CA ALA A 33 13.93 10.98 -25.73
C ALA A 33 13.32 9.83 -24.91
N LYS A 34 14.01 8.68 -24.83
CA LYS A 34 13.60 7.46 -24.13
C LYS A 34 14.74 6.95 -23.29
N PHE A 35 14.41 6.28 -22.19
CA PHE A 35 15.43 5.51 -21.48
C PHE A 35 15.79 4.23 -22.25
N VAL A 36 17.04 3.80 -22.08
CA VAL A 36 17.52 2.49 -22.52
C VAL A 36 18.19 1.82 -21.33
N GLY A 37 17.53 0.82 -20.81
CA GLY A 37 17.88 0.18 -19.55
C GLY A 37 18.26 -1.28 -19.68
N ASN A 38 18.57 -1.85 -18.53
CA ASN A 38 18.88 -3.26 -18.40
C ASN A 38 18.49 -3.80 -17.01
N ILE A 39 18.52 -5.14 -16.89
CA ILE A 39 18.39 -5.79 -15.60
C ILE A 39 19.70 -5.81 -14.84
N THR A 40 19.58 -5.80 -13.50
CA THR A 40 20.68 -6.12 -12.58
C THR A 40 20.72 -7.61 -12.33
N GLN A 41 21.88 -8.23 -12.46
CA GLN A 41 22.03 -9.66 -12.75
C GLN A 41 22.04 -10.62 -11.57
N SER A 42 21.62 -10.32 -10.37
CA SER A 42 21.27 -11.36 -9.40
C SER A 42 20.69 -10.82 -8.11
N ASN A 43 20.00 -11.68 -7.36
CA ASN A 43 19.44 -11.39 -6.04
C ASN A 43 20.51 -11.04 -4.99
N ASN A 44 21.76 -11.48 -5.21
CA ASN A 44 22.89 -11.32 -4.29
C ASN A 44 24.01 -10.45 -4.86
N SER A 45 23.81 -9.83 -6.01
CA SER A 45 24.80 -8.93 -6.59
C SER A 45 24.89 -7.64 -5.80
N PRO A 46 26.08 -7.07 -5.59
CA PRO A 46 26.26 -5.79 -4.88
C PRO A 46 25.68 -4.59 -5.65
N GLY A 47 24.86 -4.81 -6.64
CA GLY A 47 24.21 -3.81 -7.48
C GLY A 47 24.91 -3.58 -8.80
N PRO A 48 24.38 -2.67 -9.63
CA PRO A 48 24.97 -2.29 -10.90
C PRO A 48 26.37 -1.71 -10.71
N ASN A 49 27.32 -2.23 -11.48
CA ASN A 49 28.72 -1.80 -11.45
C ASN A 49 29.00 -0.61 -12.39
N ASP A 50 30.26 -0.16 -12.45
CA ASP A 50 30.69 0.93 -13.33
C ASP A 50 30.40 0.68 -14.82
N GLN A 51 30.46 -0.57 -15.27
CA GLN A 51 30.13 -0.92 -16.66
C GLN A 51 28.63 -0.71 -16.91
N PHE A 52 27.78 -1.12 -15.97
CA PHE A 52 26.34 -0.88 -16.05
C PHE A 52 26.03 0.62 -16.15
N THR A 53 26.63 1.42 -15.27
CA THR A 53 26.44 2.88 -15.22
C THR A 53 26.87 3.58 -16.52
N LYS A 54 27.91 3.08 -17.19
CA LYS A 54 28.37 3.63 -18.48
C LYS A 54 27.48 3.27 -19.66
N LEU A 55 26.66 2.24 -19.54
CA LEU A 55 25.88 1.70 -20.66
C LEU A 55 24.40 2.03 -20.57
N TRP A 56 23.80 1.99 -19.38
CA TRP A 56 22.37 2.02 -19.17
C TRP A 56 21.94 3.20 -18.29
N ASN A 57 20.75 3.72 -18.56
CA ASN A 57 20.15 4.79 -17.77
C ASN A 57 18.81 4.38 -17.09
N GLN A 58 18.48 3.09 -17.12
CA GLN A 58 17.37 2.52 -16.38
C GLN A 58 17.77 1.16 -15.82
N ALA A 59 17.31 0.85 -14.58
CA ALA A 59 17.52 -0.42 -13.92
C ALA A 59 16.19 -1.11 -13.55
N THR A 60 16.14 -2.42 -13.78
CA THR A 60 15.14 -3.35 -13.24
C THR A 60 15.89 -4.46 -12.50
N ALA A 61 15.52 -4.79 -11.27
CA ALA A 61 16.10 -5.96 -10.62
C ALA A 61 15.50 -7.23 -11.23
N GLU A 62 16.31 -8.07 -11.90
CA GLU A 62 15.81 -9.28 -12.57
C GLU A 62 14.96 -10.15 -11.66
N ASN A 63 15.46 -10.41 -10.44
CA ASN A 63 14.77 -11.22 -9.44
C ASN A 63 14.63 -10.53 -8.08
N GLY A 64 15.47 -9.52 -7.79
CA GLY A 64 15.65 -8.94 -6.47
C GLY A 64 14.42 -8.24 -5.89
N CYS A 65 13.49 -7.76 -6.73
CA CYS A 65 12.26 -7.10 -6.30
C CYS A 65 11.02 -8.03 -6.34
N LYS A 66 11.17 -9.29 -6.73
CA LYS A 66 10.06 -10.25 -6.78
C LYS A 66 9.64 -10.66 -5.37
N TRP A 67 8.36 -10.83 -5.13
CA TRP A 67 7.82 -11.12 -3.80
C TRP A 67 8.49 -12.33 -3.14
N GLY A 68 8.63 -13.44 -3.87
CA GLY A 68 9.28 -14.64 -3.34
C GLY A 68 10.76 -14.49 -3.01
N SER A 69 11.46 -13.54 -3.65
CA SER A 69 12.86 -13.23 -3.34
C SER A 69 13.00 -12.35 -2.09
N ILE A 70 12.03 -11.48 -1.86
CA ILE A 70 12.03 -10.55 -0.72
C ILE A 70 11.48 -11.21 0.53
N GLU A 71 10.32 -11.88 0.45
CA GLU A 71 9.62 -12.43 1.61
C GLU A 71 9.67 -13.98 1.63
N GLY A 72 10.85 -14.53 1.80
CA GLY A 72 11.04 -15.99 1.87
C GLY A 72 10.29 -16.65 3.04
N SER A 73 10.16 -15.98 4.16
CA SER A 73 9.32 -16.33 5.31
C SER A 73 8.37 -15.17 5.59
N ARG A 74 7.12 -15.48 5.94
CA ARG A 74 6.07 -14.48 6.12
C ARG A 74 6.46 -13.43 7.17
N GLY A 75 6.36 -12.15 6.80
CA GLY A 75 6.75 -11.00 7.63
C GLY A 75 8.27 -10.76 7.74
N ASN A 76 9.10 -11.55 7.05
CA ASN A 76 10.55 -11.37 7.09
C ASN A 76 11.08 -10.99 5.69
N PHE A 77 11.46 -9.73 5.53
CA PHE A 77 11.79 -9.13 4.25
C PHE A 77 13.31 -8.98 4.04
N ASN A 78 13.82 -9.46 2.92
CA ASN A 78 15.18 -9.24 2.46
C ASN A 78 15.18 -8.32 1.23
N TRP A 79 15.41 -7.05 1.45
CA TRP A 79 15.37 -6.02 0.41
C TRP A 79 16.67 -5.87 -0.40
N ALA A 80 17.76 -6.53 -0.01
CA ALA A 80 19.11 -6.25 -0.52
C ALA A 80 19.22 -6.21 -2.05
N GLY A 81 18.60 -7.18 -2.76
CA GLY A 81 18.64 -7.24 -4.21
C GLY A 81 17.84 -6.13 -4.90
N CYS A 82 16.71 -5.73 -4.31
CA CYS A 82 15.88 -4.64 -4.80
C CYS A 82 16.51 -3.28 -4.49
N ASP A 83 17.00 -3.09 -3.25
CA ASP A 83 17.71 -1.88 -2.82
C ASP A 83 18.88 -1.54 -3.74
N ALA A 84 19.63 -2.55 -4.17
CA ALA A 84 20.80 -2.35 -5.03
C ALA A 84 20.42 -1.65 -6.35
N ALA A 85 19.37 -2.09 -7.02
CA ALA A 85 18.89 -1.49 -8.27
C ALA A 85 18.24 -0.11 -8.03
N TYR A 86 17.39 -0.01 -7.01
CA TYR A 86 16.72 1.23 -6.65
C TYR A 86 17.70 2.34 -6.25
N ASN A 87 18.64 2.03 -5.36
CA ASN A 87 19.65 2.99 -4.92
C ASN A 87 20.61 3.40 -6.05
N TRP A 88 20.95 2.47 -6.95
CA TRP A 88 21.72 2.83 -8.13
C TRP A 88 20.99 3.91 -8.97
N ALA A 89 19.72 3.72 -9.26
CA ALA A 89 18.94 4.69 -10.03
C ALA A 89 18.91 6.06 -9.34
N LYS A 90 18.62 6.08 -8.03
CA LYS A 90 18.61 7.32 -7.24
C LYS A 90 19.96 8.04 -7.21
N ASN A 91 21.04 7.29 -7.02
CA ASN A 91 22.39 7.86 -6.88
C ASN A 91 22.99 8.33 -8.22
N ASN A 92 22.52 7.80 -9.35
CA ASN A 92 23.08 8.10 -10.67
C ASN A 92 22.12 8.91 -11.56
N GLY A 93 20.95 9.33 -11.05
CA GLY A 93 19.93 10.03 -11.85
C GLY A 93 19.33 9.13 -12.95
N GLY A 94 19.35 7.82 -12.76
CA GLY A 94 18.74 6.84 -13.65
C GLY A 94 17.28 6.58 -13.33
N HIS A 95 16.59 5.88 -14.23
CA HIS A 95 15.23 5.42 -14.04
C HIS A 95 15.19 4.08 -13.30
N PHE A 96 14.12 3.85 -12.53
CA PHE A 96 13.91 2.57 -11.86
C PHE A 96 12.52 2.00 -12.16
N LYS A 97 12.46 0.69 -12.47
CA LYS A 97 11.22 -0.06 -12.63
C LYS A 97 11.16 -1.20 -11.62
N PHE A 98 10.15 -1.19 -10.74
CA PHE A 98 9.88 -2.27 -9.80
C PHE A 98 9.18 -3.43 -10.51
N HIS A 99 9.77 -4.63 -10.44
CA HIS A 99 9.28 -5.83 -11.13
C HIS A 99 9.22 -7.02 -10.15
N ALA A 100 8.03 -7.47 -9.76
CA ALA A 100 6.67 -7.01 -9.99
C ALA A 100 5.86 -7.16 -8.68
N LEU A 101 4.76 -6.41 -8.53
CA LEU A 101 3.94 -6.50 -7.31
C LEU A 101 3.13 -7.81 -7.27
N VAL A 102 2.44 -8.15 -8.36
CA VAL A 102 1.58 -9.35 -8.44
C VAL A 102 2.00 -10.21 -9.62
N TRP A 103 2.38 -11.44 -9.36
CA TRP A 103 2.73 -12.41 -10.38
C TRP A 103 2.31 -13.83 -9.99
N GLY A 104 1.89 -14.62 -10.96
CA GLY A 104 1.56 -16.05 -10.80
C GLY A 104 2.77 -16.97 -10.69
N SER A 105 3.99 -16.42 -10.65
CA SER A 105 5.25 -17.14 -10.47
C SER A 105 6.14 -16.41 -9.46
N GLN A 106 7.17 -17.06 -8.97
CA GLN A 106 8.15 -16.52 -8.02
C GLN A 106 7.53 -15.74 -6.83
N TYR A 107 6.34 -16.16 -6.40
CA TYR A 107 5.71 -15.76 -5.14
C TYR A 107 6.32 -16.55 -3.97
N PRO A 108 6.12 -16.14 -2.71
CA PRO A 108 6.60 -16.87 -1.54
C PRO A 108 6.06 -18.31 -1.47
N ASN A 109 6.90 -19.27 -1.11
CA ASN A 109 6.53 -20.69 -1.06
C ASN A 109 5.39 -21.01 -0.07
N TRP A 110 5.13 -20.15 0.89
CA TRP A 110 4.05 -20.29 1.87
C TRP A 110 2.68 -19.81 1.33
N LEU A 111 2.65 -18.95 0.29
CA LEU A 111 1.45 -18.32 -0.24
C LEU A 111 0.38 -19.30 -0.75
N PRO A 112 0.71 -20.40 -1.47
CA PRO A 112 -0.28 -21.38 -1.95
C PRO A 112 -1.10 -22.07 -0.86
N ASN A 113 -0.58 -22.09 0.37
CA ASN A 113 -1.20 -22.78 1.50
C ASN A 113 -2.22 -21.91 2.26
N LEU A 114 -2.36 -20.63 1.89
CA LEU A 114 -3.26 -19.71 2.55
C LEU A 114 -4.71 -19.85 2.06
N SER A 115 -5.66 -19.53 2.91
CA SER A 115 -7.06 -19.27 2.53
C SER A 115 -7.16 -18.00 1.67
N VAL A 116 -8.33 -17.76 1.09
CA VAL A 116 -8.59 -16.54 0.28
C VAL A 116 -8.38 -15.28 1.13
N ASP A 117 -8.93 -15.25 2.34
CA ASP A 117 -8.84 -14.10 3.25
C ASP A 117 -7.40 -13.85 3.72
N GLU A 118 -6.67 -14.93 4.06
CA GLU A 118 -5.25 -14.81 4.42
C GLU A 118 -4.40 -14.35 3.24
N THR A 119 -4.72 -14.81 2.01
CA THR A 119 -4.03 -14.35 0.80
C THR A 119 -4.29 -12.86 0.56
N LYS A 120 -5.54 -12.38 0.77
CA LYS A 120 -5.87 -10.95 0.68
C LYS A 120 -5.04 -10.13 1.66
N LYS A 121 -4.98 -10.55 2.94
CA LYS A 121 -4.16 -9.89 3.96
C LYS A 121 -2.68 -9.90 3.59
N ALA A 122 -2.17 -11.03 3.09
CA ALA A 122 -0.77 -11.13 2.67
C ALA A 122 -0.44 -10.20 1.50
N ILE A 123 -1.33 -10.07 0.50
CA ILE A 123 -1.14 -9.14 -0.61
C ILE A 123 -1.17 -7.69 -0.12
N THR A 124 -2.10 -7.34 0.77
CA THR A 124 -2.18 -6.00 1.36
C THR A 124 -0.90 -5.67 2.11
N ALA A 125 -0.46 -6.53 3.03
CA ALA A 125 0.79 -6.36 3.78
C ALA A 125 2.03 -6.27 2.87
N TRP A 126 2.06 -7.04 1.77
CA TRP A 126 3.12 -6.95 0.77
C TRP A 126 3.18 -5.59 0.09
N PHE A 127 2.03 -5.06 -0.38
CA PHE A 127 1.95 -3.73 -0.99
C PHE A 127 2.38 -2.64 0.00
N ASP A 128 1.95 -2.73 1.26
CA ASP A 128 2.29 -1.78 2.32
C ASP A 128 3.79 -1.83 2.65
N ALA A 129 4.37 -3.03 2.76
CA ALA A 129 5.80 -3.20 2.99
C ALA A 129 6.65 -2.62 1.84
N VAL A 130 6.24 -2.82 0.58
CA VAL A 130 6.91 -2.22 -0.59
C VAL A 130 6.76 -0.70 -0.56
N GLN A 131 5.57 -0.18 -0.26
CA GLN A 131 5.31 1.26 -0.20
C GLN A 131 6.11 1.92 0.93
N LYS A 132 6.15 1.31 2.10
CA LYS A 132 6.96 1.78 3.23
C LYS A 132 8.45 1.82 2.88
N ARG A 133 8.96 0.81 2.13
CA ARG A 133 10.37 0.75 1.71
C ARG A 133 10.69 1.70 0.58
N TYR A 134 9.80 1.83 -0.40
CA TYR A 134 9.97 2.60 -1.64
C TYR A 134 8.75 3.51 -1.87
N PRO A 135 8.58 4.59 -1.11
CA PRO A 135 7.40 5.45 -1.19
C PRO A 135 7.30 6.24 -2.50
N ASP A 136 8.39 6.39 -3.23
CA ASP A 136 8.53 7.22 -4.43
C ASP A 136 8.93 6.40 -5.67
N LEU A 137 8.38 5.20 -5.83
CA LEU A 137 8.58 4.39 -7.04
C LEU A 137 8.16 5.18 -8.29
N GLU A 138 9.02 5.15 -9.31
CA GLU A 138 8.76 5.81 -10.60
C GLU A 138 7.90 4.96 -11.53
N MET A 139 8.28 3.69 -11.72
CA MET A 139 7.60 2.74 -12.60
C MET A 139 7.37 1.41 -11.87
N ILE A 140 6.20 0.81 -12.07
CA ILE A 140 5.81 -0.44 -11.41
C ILE A 140 5.14 -1.37 -12.41
N ASP A 141 5.70 -2.56 -12.59
CA ASP A 141 4.98 -3.68 -13.18
C ASP A 141 3.99 -4.20 -12.11
N VAL A 142 2.74 -3.71 -12.16
CA VAL A 142 1.73 -3.99 -11.13
C VAL A 142 1.27 -5.44 -11.18
N VAL A 143 0.98 -5.92 -12.37
CA VAL A 143 0.60 -7.32 -12.63
C VAL A 143 1.41 -7.85 -13.79
N ASN A 144 2.02 -9.01 -13.61
CA ASN A 144 2.87 -9.67 -14.58
C ASN A 144 2.24 -10.99 -15.07
N GLU A 145 2.21 -11.21 -16.40
CA GLU A 145 1.89 -12.49 -17.08
C GLU A 145 0.51 -13.07 -16.72
N ALA A 146 -0.53 -12.30 -16.93
CA ALA A 146 -1.90 -12.67 -16.59
C ALA A 146 -2.84 -12.80 -17.81
N ILE A 147 -2.32 -12.83 -19.04
CA ILE A 147 -3.14 -13.18 -20.21
C ILE A 147 -3.71 -14.59 -20.01
N ARG A 148 -5.00 -14.73 -20.25
CA ARG A 148 -5.73 -15.98 -20.11
C ARG A 148 -5.85 -16.71 -21.44
N GLY A 149 -5.21 -17.84 -21.54
CA GLY A 149 -5.29 -18.71 -22.71
C GLY A 149 -6.66 -19.37 -22.89
N GLY A 150 -6.91 -19.89 -24.08
CA GLY A 150 -8.18 -20.55 -24.41
C GLY A 150 -8.52 -21.80 -23.60
N ASN A 151 -7.54 -22.40 -22.90
CA ASN A 151 -7.71 -23.51 -21.97
C ASN A 151 -8.10 -23.07 -20.54
N GLY A 152 -8.27 -21.75 -20.30
CA GLY A 152 -8.60 -21.18 -19.00
C GLY A 152 -7.41 -20.97 -18.05
N ASN A 153 -6.20 -21.36 -18.46
CA ASN A 153 -4.98 -21.06 -17.73
C ASN A 153 -4.46 -19.66 -18.08
N TYR A 154 -3.79 -19.04 -17.13
CA TYR A 154 -3.06 -17.80 -17.36
C TYR A 154 -1.65 -18.08 -17.85
N HIS A 155 -0.97 -17.09 -18.40
CA HIS A 155 0.42 -17.20 -18.84
C HIS A 155 1.34 -17.69 -17.75
N SER A 156 1.11 -17.30 -16.48
CA SER A 156 1.83 -17.85 -15.34
C SER A 156 0.91 -18.59 -14.35
N GLY A 157 1.49 -19.17 -13.32
CA GLY A 157 0.83 -20.13 -12.42
C GLY A 157 -0.17 -19.55 -11.41
N TYR A 158 -0.95 -18.54 -11.77
CA TYR A 158 -1.98 -17.94 -10.90
C TYR A 158 -2.94 -18.94 -10.29
N ASN A 159 -3.27 -20.01 -11.02
CA ASN A 159 -4.16 -21.08 -10.56
C ASN A 159 -3.57 -21.91 -9.39
N ASN A 160 -2.28 -21.78 -9.11
CA ASN A 160 -1.62 -22.46 -8.01
C ASN A 160 -1.78 -21.74 -6.66
N THR A 161 -2.39 -20.56 -6.65
CA THR A 161 -2.58 -19.71 -5.46
C THR A 161 -4.04 -19.26 -5.35
N LYS A 162 -4.32 -18.45 -4.34
CA LYS A 162 -5.62 -17.78 -4.17
C LYS A 162 -5.57 -16.28 -4.56
N ILE A 163 -4.51 -15.84 -5.25
CA ILE A 163 -4.34 -14.43 -5.65
C ILE A 163 -5.56 -13.89 -6.38
N ILE A 164 -6.06 -14.61 -7.38
CA ILE A 164 -7.21 -14.19 -8.18
C ILE A 164 -8.44 -13.98 -7.30
N GLN A 165 -8.78 -14.96 -6.46
CA GLN A 165 -9.96 -14.89 -5.59
C GLN A 165 -9.80 -13.79 -4.53
N ALA A 166 -8.60 -13.63 -3.98
CA ALA A 166 -8.28 -12.62 -2.97
C ALA A 166 -8.42 -11.18 -3.49
N LEU A 167 -8.16 -10.98 -4.79
CA LEU A 167 -8.28 -9.68 -5.47
C LEU A 167 -9.61 -9.48 -6.21
N GLY A 168 -10.64 -10.26 -5.93
CA GLY A 168 -11.98 -10.06 -6.47
C GLY A 168 -12.42 -11.03 -7.57
N GLY A 169 -11.58 -12.02 -7.91
CA GLY A 169 -11.91 -13.05 -8.91
C GLY A 169 -11.64 -12.65 -10.35
N ASP A 170 -12.06 -13.52 -11.27
CA ASP A 170 -12.06 -13.29 -12.71
C ASP A 170 -13.24 -14.05 -13.35
N ASN A 171 -14.24 -13.30 -13.84
CA ASN A 171 -15.37 -13.81 -14.59
C ASN A 171 -15.21 -13.57 -16.10
N GLY A 172 -13.99 -13.48 -16.59
CA GLY A 172 -13.64 -13.09 -17.96
C GLY A 172 -13.41 -11.59 -18.11
N ASP A 173 -13.35 -10.87 -17.02
CA ASP A 173 -13.24 -9.40 -16.93
C ASP A 173 -11.93 -8.92 -16.29
N TYR A 174 -11.06 -9.84 -15.86
CA TYR A 174 -9.81 -9.52 -15.18
C TYR A 174 -9.97 -8.61 -13.96
N ALA A 175 -11.04 -8.78 -13.17
CA ALA A 175 -11.34 -7.93 -12.01
C ALA A 175 -10.19 -7.88 -11.01
N PHE A 176 -9.49 -9.01 -10.80
CA PHE A 176 -8.33 -9.08 -9.90
C PHE A 176 -7.18 -8.15 -10.34
N ILE A 177 -6.96 -7.98 -11.65
CA ILE A 177 -5.94 -7.05 -12.18
C ILE A 177 -6.38 -5.61 -11.89
N THR A 178 -7.65 -5.28 -12.20
CA THR A 178 -8.21 -3.96 -11.92
C THR A 178 -8.07 -3.59 -10.45
N THR A 179 -8.33 -4.55 -9.53
CA THR A 179 -8.15 -4.36 -8.08
C THR A 179 -6.69 -4.10 -7.73
N ALA A 180 -5.74 -4.89 -8.27
CA ALA A 180 -4.32 -4.69 -8.00
C ALA A 180 -3.82 -3.30 -8.47
N PHE A 181 -4.28 -2.84 -9.64
CA PHE A 181 -3.93 -1.51 -10.14
C PHE A 181 -4.48 -0.38 -9.26
N LYS A 182 -5.71 -0.50 -8.76
CA LYS A 182 -6.28 0.46 -7.81
C LYS A 182 -5.48 0.47 -6.51
N MET A 183 -5.18 -0.70 -5.94
CA MET A 183 -4.33 -0.81 -4.74
C MET A 183 -2.94 -0.20 -4.94
N ALA A 184 -2.36 -0.33 -6.13
CA ALA A 184 -1.06 0.27 -6.44
C ALA A 184 -1.16 1.80 -6.54
N ARG A 185 -2.18 2.34 -7.23
CA ARG A 185 -2.38 3.79 -7.37
C ARG A 185 -2.63 4.46 -6.03
N ASP A 186 -3.39 3.81 -5.13
CA ASP A 186 -3.64 4.33 -3.79
C ASP A 186 -2.34 4.53 -3.01
N ARG A 187 -1.35 3.65 -3.18
CA ARG A 187 -0.04 3.72 -2.50
C ARG A 187 1.00 4.56 -3.22
N TRP A 188 0.99 4.55 -4.53
CA TRP A 188 1.93 5.30 -5.38
C TRP A 188 1.17 6.19 -6.36
N PRO A 189 0.63 7.31 -5.91
CA PRO A 189 -0.20 8.20 -6.74
C PRO A 189 0.56 8.78 -7.94
N ASN A 190 1.88 8.86 -7.85
CA ASN A 190 2.75 9.44 -8.88
C ASN A 190 3.56 8.41 -9.67
N ALA A 191 3.38 7.11 -9.43
CA ALA A 191 4.09 6.07 -10.17
C ALA A 191 3.40 5.74 -11.49
N ILE A 192 4.18 5.36 -12.48
CA ILE A 192 3.71 4.83 -13.76
C ILE A 192 3.34 3.36 -13.55
N LEU A 193 2.07 3.03 -13.69
CA LEU A 193 1.52 1.69 -13.46
C LEU A 193 1.43 0.92 -14.78
N ILE A 194 2.17 -0.18 -14.87
CA ILE A 194 2.36 -0.97 -16.09
C ILE A 194 1.73 -2.36 -15.91
N TYR A 195 0.97 -2.82 -16.90
CA TYR A 195 0.68 -4.24 -17.08
C TYR A 195 1.74 -4.86 -17.97
N ASN A 196 2.38 -5.95 -17.56
CA ASN A 196 3.53 -6.55 -18.27
C ASN A 196 3.26 -8.01 -18.65
N ASP A 197 3.56 -8.40 -19.91
CA ASP A 197 3.36 -9.79 -20.35
C ASP A 197 4.24 -10.18 -21.54
N TYR A 198 4.40 -11.50 -21.74
CA TYR A 198 5.15 -12.11 -22.83
C TYR A 198 4.24 -12.53 -23.99
N ASN A 199 4.81 -12.95 -25.11
CA ASN A 199 4.11 -13.37 -26.35
C ASN A 199 3.19 -12.29 -26.95
N THR A 200 3.35 -11.06 -26.56
CA THR A 200 2.45 -9.96 -26.88
C THR A 200 2.75 -9.31 -28.24
N ILE A 201 3.83 -9.69 -28.89
CA ILE A 201 4.19 -9.18 -30.23
C ILE A 201 4.03 -10.27 -31.32
N GLN A 202 4.01 -11.55 -30.96
CA GLN A 202 3.90 -12.63 -31.95
C GLN A 202 2.73 -13.58 -31.71
N TRP A 203 2.66 -14.25 -30.55
CA TRP A 203 1.74 -15.37 -30.39
C TRP A 203 0.43 -15.06 -29.67
N ASP A 204 0.41 -14.04 -28.81
CA ASP A 204 -0.76 -13.67 -28.00
C ASP A 204 -1.11 -12.17 -28.07
N VAL A 205 -0.87 -11.57 -29.22
CA VAL A 205 -1.14 -10.15 -29.51
C VAL A 205 -2.57 -9.76 -29.15
N ASP A 206 -3.56 -10.53 -29.62
CA ASP A 206 -4.98 -10.24 -29.39
C ASP A 206 -5.38 -10.46 -27.93
N GLY A 207 -4.78 -11.43 -27.26
CA GLY A 207 -4.95 -11.69 -25.84
C GLY A 207 -4.52 -10.49 -24.99
N GLY A 208 -3.33 -9.96 -25.26
CA GLY A 208 -2.80 -8.78 -24.58
C GLY A 208 -3.61 -7.52 -24.83
N ILE A 209 -3.97 -7.24 -26.08
CA ILE A 209 -4.83 -6.10 -26.45
C ILE A 209 -6.19 -6.19 -25.74
N ASN A 210 -6.81 -7.38 -25.75
CA ASN A 210 -8.09 -7.58 -25.09
C ASN A 210 -7.99 -7.35 -23.58
N LEU A 211 -6.95 -7.88 -22.92
CA LEU A 211 -6.74 -7.72 -21.48
C LEU A 211 -6.60 -6.23 -21.13
N VAL A 212 -5.68 -5.52 -21.79
CA VAL A 212 -5.42 -4.10 -21.50
C VAL A 212 -6.69 -3.26 -21.68
N ASN A 213 -7.42 -3.47 -22.78
CA ASN A 213 -8.68 -2.76 -23.03
C ASN A 213 -9.75 -3.09 -21.99
N THR A 214 -9.82 -4.35 -21.56
CA THR A 214 -10.80 -4.80 -20.57
C THR A 214 -10.53 -4.17 -19.20
N ILE A 215 -9.30 -4.21 -18.71
CA ILE A 215 -8.99 -3.62 -17.38
C ILE A 215 -9.15 -2.09 -17.41
N LYS A 216 -8.75 -1.43 -18.52
CA LYS A 216 -8.96 0.01 -18.72
C LYS A 216 -10.44 0.38 -18.69
N LYS A 217 -11.29 -0.38 -19.39
CA LYS A 217 -12.74 -0.20 -19.37
C LYS A 217 -13.33 -0.40 -17.96
N ASN A 218 -12.75 -1.28 -17.15
CA ASN A 218 -13.16 -1.56 -15.78
C ASN A 218 -12.58 -0.57 -14.75
N GLY A 219 -11.93 0.49 -15.22
CA GLY A 219 -11.41 1.56 -14.37
C GLY A 219 -10.10 1.21 -13.67
N ALA A 220 -9.27 0.34 -14.25
CA ALA A 220 -7.88 0.21 -13.80
C ALA A 220 -7.10 1.47 -14.18
N PRO A 221 -6.38 2.11 -13.24
CA PRO A 221 -5.53 3.28 -13.51
C PRO A 221 -4.21 2.84 -14.16
N ILE A 222 -4.32 2.27 -15.36
CA ILE A 222 -3.18 1.79 -16.15
C ILE A 222 -2.58 2.93 -16.96
N ASP A 223 -1.27 3.17 -16.83
CA ASP A 223 -0.52 4.20 -17.56
C ASP A 223 0.25 3.64 -18.73
N GLY A 224 0.61 2.36 -18.70
CA GLY A 224 1.42 1.75 -19.73
C GLY A 224 1.22 0.25 -19.93
N TYR A 225 1.57 -0.21 -21.12
CA TYR A 225 1.57 -1.62 -21.46
C TYR A 225 3.00 -2.09 -21.71
N GLY A 226 3.47 -3.03 -20.89
CA GLY A 226 4.78 -3.67 -20.98
C GLY A 226 4.73 -4.86 -21.94
N LEU A 227 5.50 -4.78 -23.00
CA LEU A 227 5.75 -5.88 -23.91
C LEU A 227 7.12 -6.47 -23.59
N GLN A 228 7.16 -7.72 -23.08
CA GLN A 228 8.44 -8.36 -22.70
C GLN A 228 9.38 -8.55 -23.90
N ALA A 229 8.83 -8.75 -25.08
CA ALA A 229 9.59 -8.85 -26.34
C ALA A 229 10.61 -10.02 -26.37
N HIS A 230 10.27 -11.15 -25.73
CA HIS A 230 11.02 -12.41 -25.83
C HIS A 230 10.66 -13.22 -27.07
N ASP A 231 9.58 -12.85 -27.76
CA ASP A 231 8.92 -13.60 -28.84
C ASP A 231 9.28 -13.13 -30.27
N LEU A 232 10.43 -12.47 -30.43
CA LEU A 232 10.80 -11.83 -31.71
C LEU A 232 11.67 -12.68 -32.64
N MET A 233 11.84 -13.96 -32.31
CA MET A 233 12.56 -14.93 -33.15
C MET A 233 11.59 -15.96 -33.76
N THR A 234 11.76 -16.29 -35.05
CA THR A 234 10.81 -17.11 -35.84
C THR A 234 10.73 -18.59 -35.46
N ASN A 235 11.74 -19.15 -34.81
CA ASN A 235 11.82 -20.56 -34.43
C ASN A 235 12.06 -20.79 -32.96
N GLY A 236 11.60 -19.86 -32.09
CA GLY A 236 11.55 -20.09 -30.67
C GLY A 236 10.52 -21.17 -30.36
N GLY A 237 10.96 -22.40 -30.05
CA GLY A 237 10.05 -23.49 -29.71
C GLY A 237 9.23 -23.15 -28.48
N ASN A 238 7.95 -23.46 -28.51
CA ASN A 238 7.00 -23.51 -27.38
C ASN A 238 7.04 -22.33 -26.39
N GLY A 239 6.57 -21.19 -26.80
CA GLY A 239 6.08 -20.16 -25.89
C GLY A 239 7.13 -19.55 -24.99
N GLY A 240 7.86 -18.60 -25.51
CA GLY A 240 8.75 -17.77 -24.72
C GLY A 240 10.21 -18.16 -24.84
N GLY A 241 10.91 -17.58 -25.77
CA GLY A 241 12.36 -17.33 -25.72
C GLY A 241 13.35 -18.48 -25.64
N THR A 242 12.93 -19.72 -25.59
CA THR A 242 13.82 -20.86 -25.36
C THR A 242 14.49 -21.43 -26.61
N GLY A 243 14.34 -20.80 -27.76
CA GLY A 243 14.86 -21.30 -28.99
C GLY A 243 15.90 -20.42 -29.66
N GLY A 244 17.07 -20.30 -29.07
CA GLY A 244 18.21 -19.67 -29.74
C GLY A 244 18.65 -20.38 -31.00
N GLY A 245 18.24 -19.91 -32.17
CA GLY A 245 18.64 -20.52 -33.44
C GLY A 245 17.73 -20.20 -34.63
N GLY A 246 16.72 -19.38 -34.44
CA GLY A 246 15.87 -18.86 -35.51
C GLY A 246 16.41 -17.58 -36.16
N ASN A 247 15.70 -17.10 -37.14
CA ASN A 247 15.87 -15.77 -37.70
C ASN A 247 15.01 -14.76 -36.97
N CYS A 248 15.26 -13.46 -37.16
CA CYS A 248 14.37 -12.43 -36.67
C CYS A 248 12.95 -12.62 -37.22
N MET A 249 11.94 -12.25 -36.46
CA MET A 249 10.61 -12.00 -37.02
C MET A 249 10.75 -11.06 -38.21
N SER A 250 10.00 -11.31 -39.29
CA SER A 250 10.13 -10.45 -40.46
C SER A 250 9.77 -8.99 -40.10
N TYR A 251 10.54 -8.05 -40.60
CA TYR A 251 10.34 -6.62 -40.28
C TYR A 251 8.91 -6.15 -40.57
N SER A 252 8.34 -6.60 -41.72
CA SER A 252 6.96 -6.24 -42.07
C SER A 252 5.91 -6.82 -41.09
N THR A 253 6.09 -8.05 -40.63
CA THR A 253 5.20 -8.62 -39.61
C THR A 253 5.35 -7.90 -38.28
N PHE A 254 6.57 -7.63 -37.85
CA PHE A 254 6.88 -6.90 -36.64
C PHE A 254 6.22 -5.50 -36.65
N THR A 255 6.45 -4.69 -37.68
CA THR A 255 5.90 -3.33 -37.76
C THR A 255 4.38 -3.33 -37.83
N SER A 256 3.78 -4.22 -38.63
CA SER A 256 2.31 -4.32 -38.71
C SER A 256 1.67 -4.76 -37.39
N THR A 257 2.38 -5.57 -36.59
CA THR A 257 1.91 -5.95 -35.25
C THR A 257 1.99 -4.77 -34.27
N MET A 258 3.07 -4.00 -34.26
CA MET A 258 3.17 -2.80 -33.43
C MET A 258 2.08 -1.77 -33.81
N GLU A 259 1.84 -1.53 -35.12
CA GLU A 259 0.74 -0.68 -35.59
C GLU A 259 -0.64 -1.19 -35.09
N LYS A 260 -0.87 -2.51 -35.12
CA LYS A 260 -2.09 -3.13 -34.62
C LYS A 260 -2.27 -2.87 -33.11
N ILE A 261 -1.21 -3.06 -32.32
CA ILE A 261 -1.23 -2.82 -30.88
C ILE A 261 -1.59 -1.35 -30.62
N HIS A 262 -0.89 -0.40 -31.22
CA HIS A 262 -1.18 1.03 -31.07
C HIS A 262 -2.62 1.38 -31.41
N LYS A 263 -3.07 0.99 -32.57
CA LYS A 263 -4.42 1.27 -33.06
C LYS A 263 -5.49 0.70 -32.14
N GLN A 264 -5.33 -0.55 -31.67
CA GLN A 264 -6.37 -1.24 -30.92
C GLN A 264 -6.34 -0.94 -29.43
N THR A 265 -5.25 -0.42 -28.88
CA THR A 265 -5.16 0.04 -27.50
C THR A 265 -5.34 1.55 -27.35
N ASN A 266 -5.65 2.24 -28.45
CA ASN A 266 -5.75 3.70 -28.51
C ASN A 266 -4.46 4.39 -28.04
N ASN A 267 -3.33 3.95 -28.60
CA ASN A 267 -1.99 4.47 -28.34
C ASN A 267 -1.59 4.49 -26.85
N ILE A 268 -2.00 3.48 -26.06
CA ILE A 268 -1.47 3.36 -24.70
C ILE A 268 0.07 3.38 -24.75
N PRO A 269 0.74 4.13 -23.86
CA PRO A 269 2.20 4.12 -23.81
C PRO A 269 2.77 2.70 -23.70
N ILE A 270 3.68 2.37 -24.59
CA ILE A 270 4.33 1.06 -24.64
C ILE A 270 5.69 1.12 -23.96
N PHE A 271 5.96 0.15 -23.11
CA PHE A 271 7.28 -0.12 -22.53
C PHE A 271 7.80 -1.43 -23.09
N ILE A 272 8.90 -1.41 -23.81
CA ILE A 272 9.61 -2.64 -24.17
C ILE A 272 10.39 -3.06 -22.93
N SER A 273 9.84 -4.04 -22.21
CA SER A 273 10.15 -4.23 -20.80
C SER A 273 11.25 -5.26 -20.51
N GLU A 274 11.49 -6.21 -21.44
CA GLU A 274 12.38 -7.35 -21.19
C GLU A 274 13.09 -7.85 -22.47
N TYR A 275 13.45 -6.93 -23.34
CA TYR A 275 13.97 -7.24 -24.67
C TYR A 275 15.24 -8.08 -24.66
N ASP A 276 15.23 -9.16 -25.41
CA ASP A 276 16.40 -9.97 -25.70
C ASP A 276 16.37 -10.62 -27.10
N VAL A 277 17.55 -10.97 -27.60
CA VAL A 277 17.72 -11.67 -28.88
C VAL A 277 18.66 -12.86 -28.65
N PRO A 278 18.11 -14.05 -28.37
CA PRO A 278 18.92 -15.24 -28.12
C PRO A 278 19.51 -15.79 -29.43
N SER A 279 20.76 -15.44 -29.72
CA SER A 279 21.51 -15.98 -30.86
C SER A 279 22.99 -16.14 -30.57
N THR A 280 23.56 -17.27 -31.01
CA THR A 280 25.00 -17.49 -31.03
C THR A 280 25.66 -16.86 -32.27
N ASP A 281 24.87 -16.50 -33.29
CA ASP A 281 25.31 -15.82 -34.53
C ASP A 281 25.23 -14.31 -34.34
N ASP A 282 26.37 -13.64 -34.37
CA ASP A 282 26.49 -12.20 -34.18
C ASP A 282 25.82 -11.40 -35.33
N GLY A 283 25.74 -11.96 -36.53
CA GLY A 283 25.07 -11.32 -37.68
C GLY A 283 23.56 -11.29 -37.50
N ILE A 284 22.97 -12.42 -37.12
CA ILE A 284 21.55 -12.54 -36.83
C ILE A 284 21.18 -11.65 -35.63
N GLN A 285 21.94 -11.71 -34.53
CA GLN A 285 21.65 -10.86 -33.37
C GLN A 285 21.70 -9.38 -33.71
N LYS A 286 22.72 -8.95 -34.45
CA LYS A 286 22.83 -7.55 -34.90
C LYS A 286 21.66 -7.15 -35.81
N GLN A 287 21.25 -8.00 -36.76
CA GLN A 287 20.12 -7.70 -37.64
C GLN A 287 18.87 -7.46 -36.81
N CYS A 288 18.50 -8.39 -35.91
CA CYS A 288 17.31 -8.26 -35.08
C CYS A 288 17.36 -6.99 -34.25
N VAL A 289 18.45 -6.78 -33.49
CA VAL A 289 18.59 -5.59 -32.63
C VAL A 289 18.51 -4.31 -33.47
N SER A 290 19.18 -4.25 -34.63
CA SER A 290 19.20 -3.03 -35.43
C SER A 290 17.84 -2.68 -36.03
N GLU A 291 17.06 -3.67 -36.48
CA GLU A 291 15.73 -3.46 -37.04
C GLU A 291 14.70 -3.09 -35.96
N GLN A 292 14.63 -3.87 -34.89
CA GLN A 292 13.61 -3.74 -33.87
C GLN A 292 13.87 -2.54 -32.93
N PHE A 293 15.09 -2.38 -32.46
CA PHE A 293 15.46 -1.27 -31.59
C PHE A 293 15.33 0.08 -32.30
N LYS A 294 15.76 0.16 -33.56
CA LYS A 294 15.60 1.38 -34.36
C LYS A 294 14.12 1.75 -34.48
N TYR A 295 13.25 0.79 -34.79
CA TYR A 295 11.81 1.03 -34.88
C TYR A 295 11.26 1.61 -33.59
N TRP A 296 11.55 0.98 -32.46
CA TRP A 296 11.06 1.46 -31.15
C TRP A 296 11.63 2.84 -30.76
N MET A 297 12.86 3.15 -31.13
CA MET A 297 13.41 4.50 -30.90
C MET A 297 12.70 5.56 -31.75
N GLU A 298 12.24 5.21 -32.95
CA GLU A 298 11.52 6.10 -33.88
C GLU A 298 10.00 6.10 -33.63
N ASP A 299 9.45 5.18 -32.84
CA ASP A 299 8.02 5.06 -32.53
C ASP A 299 7.63 6.05 -31.43
N PRO A 300 6.76 7.06 -31.69
CA PRO A 300 6.39 8.08 -30.70
C PRO A 300 5.62 7.53 -29.49
N HIS A 301 5.02 6.34 -29.59
CA HIS A 301 4.20 5.72 -28.55
C HIS A 301 4.97 4.72 -27.68
N VAL A 302 6.26 4.54 -27.91
CA VAL A 302 7.15 3.76 -27.03
C VAL A 302 7.84 4.69 -26.05
N ALA A 303 7.67 4.45 -24.74
CA ALA A 303 8.20 5.27 -23.67
C ALA A 303 9.65 4.93 -23.29
N GLY A 304 10.03 3.67 -23.40
CA GLY A 304 11.40 3.22 -23.08
C GLY A 304 11.65 1.75 -23.42
N ILE A 305 12.92 1.36 -23.37
CA ILE A 305 13.37 0.02 -23.76
C ILE A 305 14.28 -0.52 -22.67
N THR A 306 13.97 -1.70 -22.11
CA THR A 306 14.79 -2.43 -21.14
C THR A 306 15.26 -3.74 -21.76
N PHE A 307 16.56 -3.93 -21.88
CA PHE A 307 17.14 -5.22 -22.23
C PHE A 307 17.10 -6.19 -21.06
N TRP A 308 16.88 -7.49 -21.31
CA TRP A 308 16.83 -8.50 -20.26
C TRP A 308 18.17 -9.24 -20.11
N GLY A 309 19.19 -8.48 -19.79
CA GLY A 309 20.57 -8.94 -19.66
C GLY A 309 21.47 -8.57 -20.83
N TYR A 310 22.75 -8.33 -20.55
CA TYR A 310 23.70 -7.89 -21.56
C TYR A 310 25.04 -8.65 -21.55
N ILE A 311 25.31 -9.46 -20.53
CA ILE A 311 26.52 -10.25 -20.46
C ILE A 311 26.26 -11.67 -20.98
N TYR A 312 26.97 -12.05 -22.05
CA TYR A 312 26.89 -13.39 -22.64
C TYR A 312 27.32 -14.44 -21.60
N GLY A 313 26.53 -15.50 -21.50
CA GLY A 313 26.73 -16.55 -20.50
C GLY A 313 26.05 -16.30 -19.15
N GLN A 314 25.47 -15.10 -18.96
CA GLN A 314 24.80 -14.71 -17.69
C GLN A 314 23.34 -14.33 -17.87
N THR A 315 22.79 -14.31 -19.08
CA THR A 315 21.36 -14.09 -19.32
C THR A 315 20.57 -15.39 -19.11
N TRP A 316 19.27 -15.28 -18.89
CA TRP A 316 18.41 -16.41 -18.55
C TRP A 316 18.15 -17.40 -19.70
N LEU A 317 18.34 -16.98 -20.95
CA LEU A 317 18.01 -17.77 -22.14
C LEU A 317 19.11 -18.76 -22.51
N ASP A 318 18.68 -19.99 -22.81
CA ASP A 318 19.51 -21.06 -23.37
C ASP A 318 19.32 -21.13 -24.89
N CYS A 319 20.40 -21.06 -25.62
CA CYS A 319 20.41 -21.29 -27.08
C CYS A 319 20.39 -22.78 -27.42
N ASN A 320 19.26 -23.46 -27.23
CA ASN A 320 19.03 -24.90 -27.56
C ASN A 320 20.07 -25.84 -26.93
N GLY A 321 20.42 -25.65 -25.67
CA GLY A 321 21.44 -26.43 -24.97
C GLY A 321 22.87 -26.25 -25.50
N LYS A 322 23.08 -25.29 -26.41
CA LYS A 322 24.41 -25.03 -26.99
C LYS A 322 25.19 -23.94 -26.27
N ALA A 323 24.51 -23.00 -25.64
CA ALA A 323 25.15 -21.94 -24.87
C ALA A 323 24.13 -21.28 -23.95
N ASN A 324 24.34 -21.33 -22.66
CA ASN A 324 23.57 -20.54 -21.72
C ASN A 324 23.84 -19.05 -21.90
N GLY A 325 22.83 -18.21 -21.70
CA GLY A 325 22.97 -16.76 -21.73
C GLY A 325 23.39 -16.17 -23.08
N CYS A 326 22.92 -16.74 -24.18
CA CYS A 326 23.32 -16.35 -25.53
C CYS A 326 22.74 -15.03 -26.03
N SER A 327 21.76 -14.44 -25.34
CA SER A 327 21.19 -13.12 -25.66
C SER A 327 22.12 -11.96 -25.26
N GLY A 328 23.13 -12.20 -24.42
CA GLY A 328 24.06 -11.15 -24.00
C GLY A 328 24.74 -10.42 -25.17
N LEU A 329 24.94 -9.11 -25.00
CA LEU A 329 25.49 -8.20 -26.00
C LEU A 329 27.02 -8.02 -25.85
N ILE A 330 27.58 -8.39 -24.70
CA ILE A 330 29.02 -8.33 -24.40
C ILE A 330 29.50 -9.75 -24.07
N LYS A 331 30.51 -10.21 -24.78
CA LYS A 331 31.10 -11.55 -24.63
C LYS A 331 32.57 -11.45 -24.27
N ASN A 332 33.00 -12.08 -23.18
CA ASN A 332 34.40 -12.05 -22.71
C ASN A 332 34.95 -10.61 -22.58
N GLY A 333 34.12 -9.68 -22.09
CA GLY A 333 34.52 -8.27 -21.96
C GLY A 333 34.58 -7.47 -23.27
N GLN A 334 34.23 -8.09 -24.41
CA GLN A 334 34.21 -7.44 -25.72
C GLN A 334 32.78 -7.28 -26.25
N ASP A 335 32.52 -6.15 -26.89
CA ASP A 335 31.26 -5.90 -27.55
C ASP A 335 31.01 -6.92 -28.68
N ARG A 336 29.86 -7.55 -28.69
CA ARG A 336 29.36 -8.24 -29.89
C ARG A 336 28.93 -7.20 -30.94
N THR A 337 28.76 -7.62 -32.20
CA THR A 337 28.43 -6.70 -33.29
C THR A 337 27.13 -5.92 -33.05
N ALA A 338 26.15 -6.50 -32.35
CA ALA A 338 24.93 -5.83 -31.94
C ALA A 338 25.21 -4.67 -30.94
N MET A 339 26.09 -4.90 -29.96
CA MET A 339 26.46 -3.85 -29.00
C MET A 339 27.26 -2.72 -29.64
N THR A 340 28.18 -3.06 -30.54
CA THR A 340 28.91 -2.05 -31.33
C THR A 340 27.94 -1.18 -32.13
N TRP A 341 26.95 -1.79 -32.78
CA TRP A 341 25.92 -1.07 -33.51
C TRP A 341 25.08 -0.19 -32.59
N LEU A 342 24.65 -0.71 -31.42
CA LEU A 342 23.81 0.02 -30.46
C LEU A 342 24.51 1.29 -29.95
N LYS A 343 25.80 1.18 -29.62
CA LYS A 343 26.63 2.34 -29.22
C LYS A 343 26.72 3.40 -30.32
N ASP A 344 26.99 2.96 -31.56
CA ASP A 344 27.05 3.88 -32.68
C ASP A 344 25.69 4.53 -32.96
N TYR A 345 24.61 3.77 -32.94
CA TYR A 345 23.26 4.28 -33.17
C TYR A 345 22.86 5.34 -32.15
N LEU A 346 22.98 5.05 -30.85
CA LEU A 346 22.61 5.97 -29.77
C LEU A 346 23.47 7.23 -29.70
N SER A 347 24.71 7.17 -30.16
CA SER A 347 25.57 8.35 -30.26
C SER A 347 25.05 9.37 -31.30
N LYS A 348 24.29 8.92 -32.29
CA LYS A 348 23.81 9.72 -33.43
C LYS A 348 22.31 10.00 -33.43
N ASN A 349 21.52 9.16 -32.71
CA ASN A 349 20.06 9.19 -32.77
C ASN A 349 19.49 9.27 -31.35
N LYS A 350 18.62 10.23 -31.12
CA LYS A 350 18.00 10.46 -29.82
C LYS A 350 16.58 9.90 -29.70
N GLY A 351 16.01 9.40 -30.79
CA GLY A 351 14.64 8.89 -30.83
C GLY A 351 13.58 9.98 -30.68
N VAL A 352 12.32 9.54 -30.59
CA VAL A 352 11.15 10.39 -30.33
C VAL A 352 10.29 9.75 -29.26
N ASN A 353 9.63 10.54 -28.42
CA ASN A 353 8.71 10.07 -27.40
C ASN A 353 7.59 11.10 -27.22
N GLU A 354 6.38 10.75 -27.62
CA GLU A 354 5.18 11.59 -27.47
C GLU A 354 4.25 11.07 -26.38
N THR A 355 4.65 10.02 -25.63
CA THR A 355 3.85 9.48 -24.53
C THR A 355 3.81 10.42 -23.33
N GLY A 356 4.76 11.32 -23.22
CA GLY A 356 4.98 12.14 -22.01
C GLY A 356 5.61 11.37 -20.84
N LEU A 357 5.67 10.04 -20.89
CA LEU A 357 6.26 9.23 -19.83
C LEU A 357 7.78 9.04 -20.05
N PRO A 358 8.54 8.93 -18.96
CA PRO A 358 8.08 8.75 -17.59
C PRO A 358 7.61 10.01 -16.82
N THR A 359 7.53 11.17 -17.43
CA THR A 359 7.23 12.45 -16.72
C THR A 359 5.84 13.04 -17.02
N GLY A 360 4.99 12.35 -17.80
CA GLY A 360 3.66 12.82 -18.21
C GLY A 360 2.56 12.71 -17.15
N GLU A 361 1.33 13.04 -17.55
CA GLU A 361 0.16 12.86 -16.72
C GLU A 361 -0.19 11.39 -16.57
N LEU A 362 -0.39 10.96 -15.34
CA LEU A 362 -0.76 9.59 -15.00
C LEU A 362 -2.29 9.41 -14.99
N THR A 363 -2.74 8.18 -15.21
CA THR A 363 -4.17 7.85 -15.12
C THR A 363 -4.61 7.88 -13.65
N PRO A 364 -5.46 8.82 -13.21
CA PRO A 364 -5.89 8.90 -11.84
C PRO A 364 -6.83 7.73 -11.46
N VAL A 365 -6.92 7.43 -10.17
CA VAL A 365 -8.03 6.65 -9.62
C VAL A 365 -9.24 7.57 -9.54
N ASP A 366 -10.43 7.09 -9.95
CA ASP A 366 -11.67 7.80 -9.65
C ASP A 366 -11.79 7.96 -8.12
N PRO A 367 -11.86 9.18 -7.59
CA PRO A 367 -11.90 9.39 -6.14
C PRO A 367 -13.18 8.82 -5.55
N GLU A 368 -13.04 8.02 -4.52
CA GLU A 368 -14.16 7.55 -3.69
C GLU A 368 -13.99 8.19 -2.31
N PRO A 369 -14.93 9.00 -1.83
CA PRO A 369 -14.79 9.63 -0.52
C PRO A 369 -14.79 8.58 0.59
N GLN A 370 -14.15 8.91 1.73
CA GLN A 370 -14.29 8.11 2.93
C GLN A 370 -15.75 8.08 3.39
N LEU A 371 -16.15 7.02 4.07
CA LEU A 371 -17.52 6.81 4.52
C LEU A 371 -17.57 6.60 6.04
N PRO A 372 -18.57 7.16 6.73
CA PRO A 372 -18.80 6.88 8.15
C PRO A 372 -18.95 5.38 8.37
N PHE A 373 -18.22 4.82 9.35
CA PHE A 373 -18.23 3.36 9.58
C PHE A 373 -19.62 2.82 9.93
N LYS A 374 -20.43 3.59 10.66
CA LYS A 374 -21.82 3.21 10.98
C LYS A 374 -22.83 3.55 9.87
N GLY A 375 -22.38 4.01 8.70
CA GLY A 375 -23.25 4.39 7.57
C GLY A 375 -23.80 5.82 7.65
N GLU A 376 -23.74 6.46 8.81
CA GLU A 376 -24.17 7.85 9.03
C GLU A 376 -23.11 8.63 9.80
N ALA A 377 -23.01 9.93 9.51
CA ALA A 377 -22.11 10.84 10.23
C ALA A 377 -22.50 10.91 11.72
N PHE A 378 -21.50 10.94 12.59
CA PHE A 378 -21.75 11.08 14.03
C PHE A 378 -22.35 12.44 14.37
N ALA A 379 -23.45 12.44 15.12
CA ALA A 379 -24.11 13.67 15.53
C ALA A 379 -23.27 14.43 16.58
N VAL A 380 -23.12 15.76 16.37
CA VAL A 380 -22.53 16.68 17.34
C VAL A 380 -23.55 17.76 17.69
N PRO A 381 -23.91 17.96 18.99
CA PRO A 381 -23.35 17.32 20.20
C PRO A 381 -23.67 15.82 20.27
N GLY A 382 -22.77 15.05 20.88
CA GLY A 382 -22.92 13.62 21.03
C GLY A 382 -21.62 12.90 21.38
N LYS A 383 -21.71 11.56 21.47
CA LYS A 383 -20.61 10.65 21.76
C LYS A 383 -20.18 9.90 20.50
N ILE A 384 -18.88 9.72 20.33
CA ILE A 384 -18.22 9.00 19.24
C ILE A 384 -17.29 7.97 19.86
N GLN A 385 -17.46 6.70 19.55
CA GLN A 385 -16.55 5.63 19.97
C GLN A 385 -15.27 5.71 19.12
N ALA A 386 -14.12 5.60 19.76
CA ALA A 386 -12.84 5.79 19.08
C ALA A 386 -12.55 4.69 18.05
N GLU A 387 -13.05 3.47 18.29
CA GLU A 387 -12.93 2.34 17.37
C GLU A 387 -13.83 2.45 16.13
N ASP A 388 -14.75 3.39 16.09
CA ASP A 388 -15.71 3.59 15.00
C ASP A 388 -15.20 4.60 13.93
N PHE A 389 -13.90 4.73 13.76
CA PHE A 389 -13.31 5.58 12.71
C PHE A 389 -13.78 5.18 11.31
N ASP A 390 -13.77 6.13 10.38
CA ASP A 390 -14.34 5.98 9.05
C ASP A 390 -13.75 4.82 8.24
N ILE A 391 -14.49 4.35 7.24
CA ILE A 391 -14.01 3.44 6.20
C ILE A 391 -13.24 4.28 5.18
N PRO A 392 -11.99 3.91 4.83
CA PRO A 392 -11.21 4.67 3.86
C PRO A 392 -11.87 4.65 2.48
N GLY A 393 -11.85 5.78 1.82
CA GLY A 393 -12.16 5.93 0.41
C GLY A 393 -10.94 5.60 -0.48
N LYS A 394 -10.92 6.15 -1.70
CA LYS A 394 -9.84 5.95 -2.68
C LYS A 394 -9.41 7.25 -3.31
N GLY A 395 -8.15 7.31 -3.69
CA GLY A 395 -7.58 8.44 -4.40
C GLY A 395 -7.53 9.72 -3.57
N LYS A 396 -7.66 10.85 -4.25
CA LYS A 396 -7.65 12.19 -3.65
C LYS A 396 -8.87 12.98 -4.07
N ASN A 397 -9.35 13.82 -3.20
CA ASN A 397 -10.38 14.81 -3.52
C ASN A 397 -9.86 15.87 -4.52
N GLU A 398 -10.75 16.68 -5.07
CA GLU A 398 -10.42 17.76 -6.02
C GLU A 398 -9.43 18.79 -5.43
N ASP A 399 -9.41 18.97 -4.12
CA ASP A 399 -8.48 19.84 -3.40
C ASP A 399 -7.12 19.19 -3.09
N GLY A 400 -6.93 17.92 -3.51
CA GLY A 400 -5.70 17.15 -3.32
C GLY A 400 -5.59 16.43 -1.96
N THR A 401 -6.60 16.53 -1.08
CA THR A 401 -6.64 15.78 0.19
C THR A 401 -6.84 14.28 -0.07
N SER A 402 -6.21 13.44 0.76
CA SER A 402 -6.35 11.99 0.68
C SER A 402 -7.73 11.56 1.18
N ASN A 403 -8.31 10.55 0.55
CA ASN A 403 -9.52 9.86 1.02
C ASN A 403 -9.22 8.70 2.00
N GLN A 404 -8.00 8.56 2.49
CA GLN A 404 -7.69 7.66 3.60
C GLN A 404 -8.35 8.18 4.88
N SER A 405 -8.76 7.28 5.77
CA SER A 405 -9.46 7.63 7.02
C SER A 405 -8.72 7.20 8.28
N TYR A 406 -7.59 6.56 8.13
CA TYR A 406 -6.67 6.20 9.22
C TYR A 406 -5.26 5.94 8.69
N GLY A 407 -4.29 6.07 9.57
CA GLY A 407 -2.91 5.65 9.37
C GLY A 407 -2.37 5.08 10.66
N ASP A 408 -1.89 3.85 10.59
CA ASP A 408 -1.19 3.13 11.65
C ASP A 408 -0.06 2.38 10.96
N ASP A 409 1.18 2.61 11.37
CA ASP A 409 2.37 2.07 10.71
C ASP A 409 2.97 0.87 11.46
N SER A 410 2.34 0.44 12.56
CA SER A 410 2.73 -0.73 13.34
C SER A 410 2.01 -2.01 12.87
N GLU A 411 2.51 -3.17 13.31
CA GLU A 411 1.74 -4.41 13.23
C GLU A 411 0.57 -4.32 14.21
N ASN A 412 -0.61 -4.85 13.82
CA ASN A 412 -1.76 -4.91 14.72
C ASN A 412 -1.45 -5.78 15.95
N HIS A 413 -1.33 -5.16 17.11
CA HIS A 413 -1.13 -5.80 18.41
C HIS A 413 -2.44 -5.99 19.18
N GLY A 414 -3.56 -5.50 18.65
CA GLY A 414 -4.88 -5.58 19.28
C GLY A 414 -5.40 -7.01 19.43
N ASP A 415 -6.20 -7.25 20.45
CA ASP A 415 -6.83 -8.53 20.74
C ASP A 415 -8.32 -8.58 20.37
N SER A 416 -8.86 -7.49 19.81
CA SER A 416 -10.25 -7.38 19.38
C SER A 416 -10.46 -7.96 17.97
N ASP A 417 -11.60 -8.64 17.74
CA ASP A 417 -12.05 -9.01 16.41
C ASP A 417 -12.82 -7.88 15.69
N TYR A 418 -13.08 -6.77 16.39
CA TYR A 418 -13.74 -5.60 15.82
C TYR A 418 -12.78 -4.88 14.87
N ARG A 419 -13.21 -4.63 13.63
CA ARG A 419 -12.41 -3.99 12.58
C ARG A 419 -10.97 -4.54 12.42
N LYS A 420 -10.81 -5.83 12.62
CA LYS A 420 -9.52 -6.54 12.54
C LYS A 420 -8.83 -6.43 11.18
N ASP A 421 -9.56 -6.01 10.15
CA ASP A 421 -9.11 -5.81 8.78
C ASP A 421 -8.36 -4.48 8.56
N THR A 422 -8.35 -3.59 9.57
CA THR A 422 -7.78 -2.23 9.41
C THR A 422 -6.30 -2.12 9.77
N GLY A 423 -5.75 -3.00 10.58
CA GLY A 423 -4.40 -2.87 11.14
C GLY A 423 -4.33 -2.01 12.40
N VAL A 424 -5.33 -1.17 12.67
CA VAL A 424 -5.40 -0.34 13.88
C VAL A 424 -5.53 -1.22 15.12
N ASP A 425 -4.80 -0.88 16.16
CA ASP A 425 -4.69 -1.64 17.41
C ASP A 425 -5.93 -1.47 18.30
N LEU A 426 -6.84 -2.43 18.24
CA LEU A 426 -8.07 -2.43 19.01
C LEU A 426 -8.04 -3.49 20.11
N TYR A 427 -8.25 -3.06 21.36
CA TYR A 427 -8.21 -3.91 22.54
C TYR A 427 -9.59 -4.10 23.16
N LYS A 428 -9.88 -5.35 23.57
CA LYS A 428 -11.05 -5.65 24.39
C LYS A 428 -10.78 -5.28 25.84
N LYS A 429 -11.69 -4.53 26.40
CA LYS A 429 -11.71 -4.20 27.83
C LYS A 429 -12.90 -4.84 28.52
N SER A 430 -13.00 -4.72 29.83
CA SER A 430 -14.12 -5.24 30.60
C SER A 430 -15.47 -4.66 30.13
N GLY A 431 -16.52 -5.49 30.08
CA GLY A 431 -17.88 -5.08 29.71
C GLY A 431 -18.09 -4.88 28.21
N ASP A 432 -17.45 -5.69 27.36
CA ASP A 432 -17.50 -5.65 25.88
C ASP A 432 -17.06 -4.31 25.26
N ARG A 433 -16.38 -3.46 26.04
CA ARG A 433 -15.79 -2.21 25.59
C ARG A 433 -14.60 -2.48 24.68
N ILE A 434 -14.50 -1.75 23.58
CA ILE A 434 -13.38 -1.76 22.67
C ILE A 434 -12.72 -0.38 22.72
N VAL A 435 -11.40 -0.35 22.66
CA VAL A 435 -10.62 0.89 22.71
C VAL A 435 -9.54 0.84 21.63
N VAL A 436 -9.15 2.01 21.14
CA VAL A 436 -7.95 2.16 20.33
C VAL A 436 -6.76 2.29 21.28
N GLY A 437 -5.80 1.40 21.17
CA GLY A 437 -4.60 1.37 22.02
C GLY A 437 -3.33 1.26 21.21
N TYR A 438 -2.20 1.08 21.89
CA TYR A 438 -0.87 1.00 21.27
C TYR A 438 -0.50 2.20 20.38
N ASN A 439 -1.20 3.32 20.55
CA ASN A 439 -1.02 4.52 19.76
C ASN A 439 0.44 5.01 19.76
N GLN A 440 0.99 5.28 18.58
CA GLN A 440 2.35 5.79 18.39
C GLN A 440 2.33 7.14 17.66
N THR A 441 3.34 7.94 17.92
CA THR A 441 3.45 9.26 17.26
C THR A 441 3.49 9.12 15.74
N GLY A 442 2.51 9.74 15.08
CA GLY A 442 2.32 9.65 13.64
C GLY A 442 1.07 8.88 13.24
N ASP A 443 0.49 8.06 14.14
CA ASP A 443 -0.81 7.41 13.91
C ASP A 443 -1.93 8.45 13.89
N TRP A 444 -2.99 8.15 13.15
CA TRP A 444 -4.14 9.04 13.06
C TRP A 444 -5.41 8.32 12.65
N LEU A 445 -6.55 8.86 13.06
CA LEU A 445 -7.89 8.36 12.78
C LEU A 445 -8.83 9.49 12.39
N GLU A 446 -9.72 9.25 11.43
CA GLU A 446 -10.72 10.22 11.00
C GLU A 446 -12.15 9.73 11.20
N TYR A 447 -13.03 10.68 11.44
CA TYR A 447 -14.46 10.46 11.73
C TYR A 447 -15.28 11.49 10.99
N THR A 448 -16.26 11.06 10.20
CA THR A 448 -17.24 11.96 9.62
C THR A 448 -18.24 12.37 10.69
N ILE A 449 -18.31 13.64 11.03
CA ILE A 449 -19.25 14.22 12.00
C ILE A 449 -20.27 15.11 11.32
N ASN A 450 -21.43 15.30 11.97
CA ASN A 450 -22.45 16.27 11.55
C ASN A 450 -22.82 17.17 12.72
N VAL A 451 -22.32 18.41 12.68
CA VAL A 451 -22.56 19.43 13.71
C VAL A 451 -23.90 20.09 13.47
N SER A 452 -24.84 19.88 14.40
CA SER A 452 -26.22 20.36 14.26
C SER A 452 -26.33 21.90 14.27
N GLU A 453 -25.46 22.58 14.99
CA GLU A 453 -25.48 24.03 15.16
C GLU A 453 -24.08 24.58 15.37
N ALA A 454 -23.71 25.62 14.62
CA ALA A 454 -22.41 26.28 14.80
C ALA A 454 -22.28 26.93 16.19
N GLY A 455 -21.08 26.97 16.74
CA GLY A 455 -20.82 27.66 18.00
C GLY A 455 -19.72 26.98 18.84
N ASP A 456 -19.71 27.37 20.10
CA ASP A 456 -18.74 26.85 21.07
C ASP A 456 -19.20 25.52 21.66
N TYR A 457 -18.25 24.61 21.81
CA TYR A 457 -18.41 23.27 22.39
C TYR A 457 -17.27 23.00 23.35
N THR A 458 -17.53 22.11 24.29
CA THR A 458 -16.47 21.46 25.08
C THR A 458 -16.27 20.03 24.54
N PHE A 459 -15.09 19.75 24.05
CA PHE A 459 -14.61 18.42 23.68
C PHE A 459 -14.11 17.69 24.91
N PHE A 460 -14.45 16.42 25.04
CA PHE A 460 -13.90 15.51 26.03
C PHE A 460 -13.41 14.24 25.35
N ALA A 461 -12.39 13.62 25.94
CA ALA A 461 -11.95 12.28 25.56
C ALA A 461 -11.68 11.43 26.82
N ALA A 462 -12.11 10.17 26.76
CA ALA A 462 -11.79 9.17 27.77
C ALA A 462 -10.50 8.45 27.37
N VAL A 463 -9.44 8.62 28.13
CA VAL A 463 -8.08 8.19 27.80
C VAL A 463 -7.38 7.52 28.98
N ALA A 464 -6.49 6.57 28.72
CA ALA A 464 -5.66 5.93 29.72
C ALA A 464 -4.21 5.80 29.25
N SER A 465 -3.25 6.04 30.13
CA SER A 465 -1.82 5.86 29.84
C SER A 465 -1.01 5.49 31.06
N ALA A 466 -0.01 4.65 30.88
CA ALA A 466 1.03 4.38 31.87
C ALA A 466 2.22 5.37 31.76
N ASN A 467 2.22 6.30 30.82
CA ASN A 467 3.32 7.19 30.48
C ASN A 467 3.01 8.67 30.75
N ASN A 468 4.04 9.49 30.87
CA ASN A 468 3.92 10.94 31.03
C ASN A 468 4.07 11.72 29.68
N THR A 469 4.37 11.02 28.59
CA THR A 469 4.66 11.60 27.27
C THR A 469 3.53 11.45 26.29
N SER A 470 2.50 10.72 26.66
CA SER A 470 1.34 10.43 25.82
C SER A 470 0.52 11.69 25.51
N SER A 471 0.12 11.84 24.28
CA SER A 471 -0.64 13.02 23.84
C SER A 471 -1.21 12.85 22.46
N PHE A 472 -2.22 13.64 22.15
CA PHE A 472 -2.83 13.73 20.82
C PHE A 472 -3.28 15.16 20.52
N GLN A 473 -3.65 15.42 19.29
CA GLN A 473 -4.25 16.67 18.83
C GLN A 473 -5.48 16.37 17.98
N MET A 474 -6.50 17.19 18.06
CA MET A 474 -7.65 17.12 17.17
C MET A 474 -7.55 18.16 16.07
N SER A 475 -7.95 17.80 14.85
CA SER A 475 -8.12 18.72 13.72
C SER A 475 -9.51 18.55 13.09
N LEU A 476 -9.98 19.58 12.39
CA LEU A 476 -11.26 19.60 11.68
C LEU A 476 -11.00 20.09 10.25
N ASP A 477 -11.40 19.29 9.25
CA ASP A 477 -11.17 19.56 7.83
C ASP A 477 -9.71 19.99 7.54
N GLY A 478 -8.75 19.28 8.15
CA GLY A 478 -7.31 19.52 8.02
C GLY A 478 -6.76 20.71 8.80
N ASN A 479 -7.60 21.46 9.54
CA ASN A 479 -7.17 22.59 10.37
C ASN A 479 -7.13 22.20 11.84
N ALA A 480 -6.09 22.62 12.57
CA ALA A 480 -5.98 22.35 14.00
C ALA A 480 -7.22 22.87 14.76
N LEU A 481 -7.90 21.96 15.47
CA LEU A 481 -9.07 22.27 16.30
C LEU A 481 -8.69 22.49 17.75
N THR A 482 -7.68 21.77 18.25
CA THR A 482 -7.17 21.89 19.62
C THR A 482 -5.67 22.17 19.60
N ASP A 483 -5.15 22.65 20.71
CA ASP A 483 -3.74 22.49 21.03
C ASP A 483 -3.45 21.01 21.32
N LYS A 484 -2.16 20.67 21.50
CA LYS A 484 -1.73 19.33 21.94
C LYS A 484 -2.35 19.01 23.31
N ILE A 485 -3.12 17.92 23.37
CA ILE A 485 -3.76 17.44 24.60
C ILE A 485 -2.88 16.36 25.22
N SER A 486 -2.41 16.59 26.45
CA SER A 486 -1.65 15.58 27.20
C SER A 486 -2.57 14.55 27.81
N VAL A 487 -2.21 13.26 27.70
CA VAL A 487 -2.90 12.16 28.36
C VAL A 487 -2.28 11.97 29.75
N PRO A 488 -3.07 12.08 30.85
CA PRO A 488 -2.54 11.91 32.18
C PRO A 488 -2.07 10.47 32.42
N LYS A 489 -0.94 10.32 33.10
CA LYS A 489 -0.49 9.00 33.58
C LYS A 489 -1.45 8.48 34.66
N ALA A 490 -1.74 7.17 34.60
CA ALA A 490 -2.51 6.47 35.61
C ALA A 490 -1.92 6.68 37.04
N SER A 491 -2.79 6.90 38.01
CA SER A 491 -2.40 7.20 39.39
C SER A 491 -1.81 6.00 40.13
N SER A 492 -2.06 4.79 39.68
CA SER A 492 -1.65 3.53 40.30
C SER A 492 -0.14 3.23 40.24
N GLY A 493 0.63 3.94 39.40
CA GLY A 493 2.08 3.78 39.28
C GLY A 493 2.57 2.51 38.60
N GLU A 494 1.69 1.55 38.31
CA GLU A 494 1.95 0.35 37.50
C GLU A 494 1.64 0.63 36.02
N GLU A 495 2.12 -0.22 35.09
CA GLU A 495 1.70 -0.17 33.69
C GLU A 495 0.20 -0.50 33.60
N ASN A 496 -0.64 0.51 33.69
CA ASN A 496 -2.09 0.38 33.79
C ASN A 496 -2.78 1.25 32.72
N TYR A 497 -3.30 0.59 31.70
CA TYR A 497 -4.11 1.16 30.64
C TYR A 497 -5.62 0.98 30.89
N ASP A 498 -6.03 0.65 32.11
CA ASP A 498 -7.44 0.48 32.51
C ASP A 498 -7.94 1.60 33.43
N ASP A 499 -7.07 2.52 33.84
CA ASP A 499 -7.40 3.69 34.68
C ASP A 499 -7.64 4.91 33.77
N TYR A 500 -8.88 5.06 33.30
CA TYR A 500 -9.27 6.10 32.38
C TYR A 500 -9.46 7.44 33.08
N ASN A 501 -8.95 8.49 32.44
CA ASN A 501 -9.12 9.87 32.80
C ASN A 501 -9.87 10.62 31.71
N LYS A 502 -10.56 11.70 32.06
CA LYS A 502 -11.11 12.63 31.08
C LYS A 502 -10.17 13.80 30.86
N VAL A 503 -9.88 14.05 29.60
CA VAL A 503 -9.23 15.27 29.15
C VAL A 503 -10.24 16.12 28.39
N SER A 504 -10.09 17.43 28.35
CA SER A 504 -11.04 18.33 27.70
C SER A 504 -10.37 19.52 27.02
N ALA A 505 -11.04 20.09 26.04
CA ALA A 505 -10.68 21.33 25.38
C ALA A 505 -11.92 22.10 24.94
N ASN A 506 -11.91 23.43 25.02
CA ASN A 506 -12.94 24.25 24.41
C ASN A 506 -12.64 24.43 22.91
N VAL A 507 -13.64 24.20 22.07
CA VAL A 507 -13.52 24.26 20.62
C VAL A 507 -14.68 25.05 20.01
N THR A 508 -14.47 25.62 18.83
CA THR A 508 -15.56 26.26 18.07
C THR A 508 -15.78 25.47 16.79
N LEU A 509 -17.00 24.98 16.58
CA LEU A 509 -17.35 24.16 15.45
C LEU A 509 -18.30 24.91 14.49
N PRO A 510 -18.08 24.83 13.16
CA PRO A 510 -19.06 25.23 12.18
C PRO A 510 -20.20 24.18 12.13
N SER A 511 -21.39 24.56 11.63
CA SER A 511 -22.49 23.60 11.41
C SER A 511 -22.30 22.83 10.11
N GLY A 512 -22.81 21.60 10.07
CA GLY A 512 -22.78 20.74 8.89
C GLY A 512 -21.88 19.52 9.04
N LYS A 513 -21.60 18.86 7.91
CA LYS A 513 -20.72 17.70 7.86
C LYS A 513 -19.26 18.14 7.78
N HIS A 514 -18.40 17.49 8.57
CA HIS A 514 -16.98 17.77 8.68
C HIS A 514 -16.21 16.48 8.90
N ILE A 515 -14.93 16.49 8.59
CA ILE A 515 -13.98 15.42 8.95
C ILE A 515 -13.24 15.85 10.21
N LEU A 516 -13.51 15.14 11.30
CA LEU A 516 -12.78 15.25 12.55
C LEU A 516 -11.62 14.26 12.51
N ARG A 517 -10.41 14.70 12.85
CA ARG A 517 -9.24 13.85 12.86
C ARG A 517 -8.54 13.91 14.21
N LEU A 518 -8.12 12.75 14.69
CA LEU A 518 -7.21 12.57 15.80
C LEU A 518 -5.82 12.30 15.24
N ASP A 519 -4.83 13.08 15.65
CA ASP A 519 -3.42 12.88 15.35
C ASP A 519 -2.67 12.52 16.65
N VAL A 520 -1.99 11.38 16.69
CA VAL A 520 -1.17 10.96 17.83
C VAL A 520 0.14 11.75 17.84
N THR A 521 0.41 12.45 18.92
CA THR A 521 1.58 13.33 19.09
C THR A 521 2.51 12.92 20.23
N GLY A 522 2.19 11.82 20.92
CA GLY A 522 2.99 11.21 21.97
C GLY A 522 2.48 9.81 22.30
N ASP A 523 3.40 8.87 22.44
CA ASP A 523 3.19 7.42 22.38
C ASP A 523 2.46 6.83 23.61
N TRP A 524 1.89 5.64 23.40
CA TRP A 524 1.46 4.67 24.40
C TRP A 524 0.31 5.15 25.30
N PHE A 525 -0.87 5.27 24.70
CA PHE A 525 -2.12 5.48 25.43
C PHE A 525 -3.29 4.75 24.75
N ASP A 526 -4.34 4.51 25.54
CA ASP A 526 -5.62 4.03 25.06
C ASP A 526 -6.61 5.18 24.97
N ILE A 527 -7.49 5.14 23.98
CA ILE A 527 -8.63 6.05 23.85
C ILE A 527 -9.91 5.25 23.62
N ASP A 528 -10.96 5.57 24.39
CA ASP A 528 -12.23 4.86 24.39
C ASP A 528 -13.28 5.61 23.53
N TYR A 529 -13.52 6.87 23.85
CA TYR A 529 -14.50 7.69 23.15
C TYR A 529 -14.20 9.18 23.23
N PHE A 530 -14.89 9.93 22.37
CA PHE A 530 -14.99 11.39 22.43
C PHE A 530 -16.41 11.82 22.74
N THR A 531 -16.57 12.98 23.40
CA THR A 531 -17.87 13.64 23.57
C THR A 531 -17.75 15.11 23.21
N PHE A 532 -18.76 15.62 22.51
CA PHE A 532 -18.92 17.05 22.27
C PHE A 532 -20.17 17.54 22.97
N VAL A 533 -20.02 18.47 23.89
CA VAL A 533 -21.09 19.10 24.64
C VAL A 533 -21.18 20.56 24.26
N LYS A 534 -22.38 21.07 23.94
CA LYS A 534 -22.55 22.46 23.54
C LYS A 534 -22.25 23.42 24.69
N GLY A 535 -21.50 24.47 24.40
CA GLY A 535 -21.06 25.50 25.33
C GLY A 535 -19.60 25.33 25.77
N LYS A 536 -19.00 26.44 26.24
CA LYS A 536 -17.66 26.44 26.86
C LYS A 536 -17.78 25.95 28.30
N ASP A 537 -16.74 25.25 28.75
CA ASP A 537 -16.60 24.73 30.10
C ASP A 537 -17.84 23.90 30.54
N ALA A 538 -18.46 23.23 29.58
CA ALA A 538 -19.60 22.34 29.83
C ALA A 538 -19.17 21.13 30.67
N THR A 539 -20.13 20.49 31.33
CA THR A 539 -19.90 19.24 32.06
C THR A 539 -20.17 18.07 31.13
N ASP A 540 -19.25 17.12 31.07
CA ASP A 540 -19.45 15.88 30.31
C ASP A 540 -20.55 15.01 30.98
N PRO A 541 -21.62 14.65 30.27
CA PRO A 541 -22.68 13.80 30.80
C PRO A 541 -22.27 12.32 30.87
N GLU A 542 -21.22 11.92 30.13
CA GLU A 542 -20.81 10.52 30.06
C GLU A 542 -19.97 10.14 31.29
N PRO A 543 -20.29 9.07 31.99
CA PRO A 543 -19.44 8.56 33.07
C PRO A 543 -18.15 7.97 32.50
N ILE A 544 -17.06 7.99 33.27
CA ILE A 544 -15.90 7.14 32.97
C ILE A 544 -16.22 5.75 33.49
N ASP A 545 -16.31 4.75 32.61
CA ASP A 545 -16.41 3.35 33.00
C ASP A 545 -15.02 2.78 33.37
N ASN A 546 -14.41 3.33 34.37
CA ASN A 546 -13.22 2.68 34.93
C ASN A 546 -13.62 1.38 35.62
N PRO A 547 -12.95 0.25 35.36
CA PRO A 547 -13.04 -0.89 36.22
C PRO A 547 -12.61 -0.41 37.63
N VAL A 548 -13.53 -0.41 38.56
CA VAL A 548 -13.30 0.19 39.86
C VAL A 548 -12.19 -0.55 40.59
N ALA A 549 -10.97 -0.02 40.52
CA ALA A 549 -9.99 -0.31 41.52
C ALA A 549 -10.50 0.36 42.82
N ILE A 550 -11.02 -0.44 43.75
CA ILE A 550 -11.25 0.04 45.11
C ILE A 550 -9.87 0.31 45.67
N THR A 551 -9.44 1.57 45.57
CA THR A 551 -8.20 2.03 46.19
C THR A 551 -8.30 1.83 47.72
N ASN A 552 -7.40 1.00 48.25
CA ASN A 552 -6.91 0.91 49.61
C ASN A 552 -7.90 1.24 50.74
N VAL A 553 -8.65 0.24 51.18
CA VAL A 553 -9.02 0.17 52.60
C VAL A 553 -7.77 -0.33 53.31
N GLN A 554 -7.18 0.49 54.21
CA GLN A 554 -6.15 0.06 55.14
C GLN A 554 -6.69 -1.15 55.92
N PHE A 555 -5.97 -2.26 55.83
CA PHE A 555 -6.40 -3.50 56.45
C PHE A 555 -6.09 -3.45 57.94
N ASP A 556 -7.14 -3.46 58.74
CA ASP A 556 -7.07 -3.86 60.13
C ASP A 556 -7.10 -5.40 60.19
N ASN A 557 -6.18 -5.99 60.95
CA ASN A 557 -5.86 -7.42 60.94
C ASN A 557 -6.93 -8.33 61.62
N HIS A 558 -8.20 -7.94 61.64
CA HIS A 558 -9.28 -8.66 62.34
C HIS A 558 -10.26 -9.38 61.39
N GLY A 559 -9.78 -10.34 60.61
CA GLY A 559 -10.66 -11.33 59.97
C GLY A 559 -11.52 -10.85 58.80
N LEU A 560 -11.27 -9.67 58.23
CA LEU A 560 -11.95 -9.15 57.06
C LEU A 560 -11.63 -10.02 55.83
N GLN A 561 -12.66 -10.42 55.11
CA GLN A 561 -12.54 -11.24 53.90
C GLN A 561 -12.95 -10.44 52.67
N HIS A 562 -12.35 -10.77 51.53
CA HIS A 562 -12.59 -10.12 50.23
C HIS A 562 -13.37 -11.03 49.33
N TYR A 563 -14.34 -10.47 48.62
CA TYR A 563 -15.23 -11.19 47.72
C TYR A 563 -15.27 -10.52 46.36
N PHE A 564 -15.09 -11.29 45.32
CA PHE A 564 -15.43 -10.84 43.97
C PHE A 564 -16.94 -10.71 43.85
N VAL A 565 -17.43 -9.62 43.33
CA VAL A 565 -18.84 -9.43 42.95
C VAL A 565 -19.00 -9.87 41.51
N ILE A 566 -19.88 -10.82 41.28
CA ILE A 566 -20.15 -11.37 39.95
C ILE A 566 -21.62 -11.13 39.64
N ASP A 567 -21.93 -10.58 38.47
CA ASP A 567 -23.30 -10.31 38.05
C ASP A 567 -24.04 -11.58 37.58
N PRO A 568 -25.36 -11.48 37.25
CA PRO A 568 -26.13 -12.63 36.80
C PRO A 568 -25.62 -13.24 35.47
N MET A 569 -24.83 -12.52 34.70
CA MET A 569 -24.23 -12.96 33.45
C MET A 569 -22.86 -13.61 33.64
N GLY A 570 -22.33 -13.63 34.86
CA GLY A 570 -21.03 -14.22 35.16
C GLY A 570 -19.86 -13.24 35.12
N VAL A 571 -20.13 -11.96 34.87
CA VAL A 571 -19.09 -10.90 34.77
C VAL A 571 -18.68 -10.44 36.17
N GLN A 572 -17.37 -10.31 36.42
CA GLN A 572 -16.84 -9.80 37.67
C GLN A 572 -16.94 -8.28 37.70
N LEU A 573 -17.82 -7.72 38.53
CA LEU A 573 -18.05 -6.28 38.66
C LEU A 573 -17.08 -5.56 39.61
N GLY A 574 -16.33 -6.29 40.44
CA GLY A 574 -15.40 -5.71 41.41
C GLY A 574 -15.18 -6.58 42.65
N VAL A 575 -14.62 -5.97 43.68
CA VAL A 575 -14.36 -6.61 44.97
C VAL A 575 -15.07 -5.86 46.08
N ILE A 576 -15.72 -6.58 47.01
CA ILE A 576 -16.30 -6.04 48.23
C ILE A 576 -15.67 -6.74 49.45
N SER A 577 -15.59 -6.06 50.55
CA SER A 577 -14.98 -6.60 51.77
C SER A 577 -15.98 -6.66 52.91
N GLY A 578 -16.00 -7.76 53.66
CA GLY A 578 -16.90 -7.93 54.80
C GLY A 578 -16.46 -9.05 55.73
N TYR A 579 -16.99 -9.03 56.96
CA TYR A 579 -16.78 -10.09 57.94
C TYR A 579 -17.69 -11.29 57.66
N GLY A 580 -17.48 -11.95 56.51
CA GLY A 580 -18.29 -13.04 56.02
C GLY A 580 -19.22 -12.63 54.88
N PHE A 581 -19.89 -13.63 54.25
CA PHE A 581 -20.77 -13.42 53.09
C PHE A 581 -21.99 -12.53 53.39
N GLU A 582 -22.50 -12.58 54.65
CA GLU A 582 -23.68 -11.81 55.05
C GLU A 582 -23.39 -10.31 55.06
N ALA A 583 -22.31 -9.90 55.76
CA ALA A 583 -21.88 -8.50 55.81
C ALA A 583 -21.47 -7.96 54.42
N ALA A 584 -20.78 -8.77 53.62
CA ALA A 584 -20.44 -8.41 52.25
C ALA A 584 -21.69 -8.30 51.38
N GLY A 585 -22.71 -9.12 51.60
CA GLY A 585 -24.00 -9.07 50.91
C GLY A 585 -24.81 -7.82 51.25
N GLU A 586 -24.79 -7.36 52.51
CA GLU A 586 -25.44 -6.10 52.93
C GLU A 586 -24.76 -4.89 52.25
N MET A 587 -23.44 -4.84 52.25
CA MET A 587 -22.68 -3.79 51.57
C MET A 587 -22.95 -3.78 50.05
N LEU A 588 -23.13 -4.95 49.44
CA LEU A 588 -23.52 -5.04 48.03
C LEU A 588 -24.91 -4.46 47.79
N ARG A 589 -25.87 -4.74 48.66
CA ARG A 589 -27.24 -4.19 48.56
C ARG A 589 -27.28 -2.67 48.68
N GLU A 590 -26.38 -2.09 49.46
CA GLU A 590 -26.27 -0.65 49.67
C GLU A 590 -25.36 0.06 48.66
N SER A 591 -24.62 -0.70 47.87
CA SER A 591 -23.67 -0.14 46.92
C SER A 591 -24.38 0.63 45.79
N PRO A 592 -24.07 1.91 45.58
CA PRO A 592 -24.66 2.69 44.50
C PRO A 592 -24.22 2.19 43.11
N ARG A 593 -23.27 1.28 43.04
CA ARG A 593 -22.70 0.71 41.81
C ARG A 593 -23.49 -0.47 41.26
N VAL A 594 -24.33 -1.08 42.06
CA VAL A 594 -25.28 -2.10 41.60
C VAL A 594 -26.55 -1.40 41.18
N VAL A 595 -26.67 -1.10 39.91
CA VAL A 595 -27.74 -0.24 39.35
C VAL A 595 -29.01 -1.00 38.98
N SER A 596 -28.99 -2.34 38.97
CA SER A 596 -30.15 -3.16 38.59
C SER A 596 -30.51 -4.19 39.63
N SER A 597 -31.82 -4.49 39.74
CA SER A 597 -32.31 -5.61 40.52
C SER A 597 -31.88 -6.93 39.90
N GLY A 598 -31.33 -7.86 40.68
CA GLY A 598 -30.85 -9.14 40.20
C GLY A 598 -30.25 -10.04 41.27
N VAL A 599 -29.77 -11.21 40.84
CA VAL A 599 -29.04 -12.13 41.73
C VAL A 599 -27.57 -12.02 41.37
N TYR A 600 -26.79 -11.48 42.29
CA TYR A 600 -25.35 -11.35 42.18
C TYR A 600 -24.66 -12.46 42.96
N TYR A 601 -23.44 -12.79 42.63
CA TYR A 601 -22.67 -13.81 43.35
C TYR A 601 -21.44 -13.16 43.98
N LEU A 602 -21.24 -13.46 45.26
CA LEU A 602 -20.03 -13.12 46.00
C LEU A 602 -19.11 -14.35 46.00
N LYS A 603 -17.92 -14.23 45.43
CA LYS A 603 -16.90 -15.29 45.42
C LYS A 603 -15.77 -14.89 46.35
N ASN A 604 -15.57 -15.64 47.44
CA ASN A 604 -14.47 -15.41 48.35
C ASN A 604 -13.12 -15.61 47.66
N ARG A 605 -12.28 -14.60 47.66
CA ARG A 605 -10.98 -14.62 46.97
C ARG A 605 -10.01 -15.66 47.49
N ARG A 606 -10.08 -16.00 48.79
CA ARG A 606 -9.16 -16.94 49.43
C ARG A 606 -9.62 -18.39 49.32
N THR A 607 -10.91 -18.65 49.55
CA THR A 607 -11.47 -20.00 49.60
C THR A 607 -12.11 -20.46 48.32
N GLY A 608 -12.43 -19.54 47.39
CA GLY A 608 -13.18 -19.81 46.18
C GLY A 608 -14.67 -20.08 46.40
N GLN A 609 -15.16 -20.11 47.63
CA GLN A 609 -16.58 -20.31 47.95
C GLN A 609 -17.43 -19.17 47.36
N MET A 610 -18.63 -19.52 46.90
CA MET A 610 -19.56 -18.59 46.29
C MET A 610 -20.90 -18.57 47.03
N GLN A 611 -21.50 -17.39 47.18
CA GLN A 611 -22.83 -17.21 47.71
C GLN A 611 -23.63 -16.22 46.82
N ALA A 612 -24.88 -16.58 46.56
CA ALA A 612 -25.80 -15.71 45.82
C ALA A 612 -26.39 -14.64 46.75
N VAL A 613 -26.45 -13.41 46.26
CA VAL A 613 -27.05 -12.25 46.97
C VAL A 613 -28.08 -11.61 46.07
N ARG A 614 -29.34 -11.57 46.51
CA ARG A 614 -30.40 -10.88 45.81
C ARG A 614 -30.35 -9.38 46.13
N VAL A 615 -30.24 -8.57 45.12
CA VAL A 615 -30.34 -7.11 45.20
C VAL A 615 -31.65 -6.66 44.57
N VAL A 616 -32.38 -5.78 45.24
CA VAL A 616 -33.60 -5.15 44.75
C VAL A 616 -33.39 -3.65 44.76
N ARG A 617 -33.54 -3.02 43.63
CA ARG A 617 -33.41 -1.56 43.41
C ARG A 617 -34.76 -0.95 43.04
#